data_47614acc85ecb6dff1235d31d26e88bd
#
_entry.id   47614acc85ecb6dff1235d31d26e88bd
#
_cell.length_a   1.000
_cell.length_b   1.000
_cell.length_c   1.000
_cell.angle_alpha   90.00
_cell.angle_beta   90.00
_cell.angle_gamma   90.00
#
_symmetry.space_group_name_H-M   'P 1'
#
loop_
_entity.id
_entity.type
_entity.pdbx_description
1 polymer ?
#
loop_
_entity_poly.entity_id
_entity_poly.type
_entity_poly.pdbx_seq_one_letter_code
_entity_poly.pdbx_strand_id
1 'polypeptide(L)'
;MDDADWTRLLTRVRACAACDLPLGPKPILSASPSGRLLITTQAPGRRAHEAGRTFADASGDRLRAWLGLTPDQFYDSTRVAIIPMGFCYPGTVEGGGDILPAARCSATWHAPLFAHLTQVKLTLLVGRLAQQRYLPDPRGSMSEAVASWRDYLPEYVPLPHPSWRTLGWARKNPWFEDEMLPDLRARIADILK
;
A
#
# COMPACT_ATOMS: atom_id res chain seq x y z
N MET A 1 -23.71 3.47 4.77
CA MET A 1 -23.37 2.09 4.38
C MET A 1 -23.32 1.25 5.63
N ASP A 2 -23.89 0.05 5.58
CA ASP A 2 -24.12 -0.80 6.75
C ASP A 2 -22.85 -1.62 7.08
N ASP A 3 -22.53 -1.79 8.36
CA ASP A 3 -21.40 -2.63 8.84
C ASP A 3 -21.54 -4.09 8.37
N ALA A 4 -22.78 -4.56 8.17
CA ALA A 4 -23.05 -5.88 7.61
C ALA A 4 -22.60 -6.01 6.14
N ASP A 5 -22.72 -4.93 5.34
CA ASP A 5 -22.24 -4.93 3.94
C ASP A 5 -20.73 -5.00 3.88
N TRP A 6 -20.03 -4.24 4.73
CA TRP A 6 -18.58 -4.29 4.87
C TRP A 6 -18.09 -5.69 5.27
N THR A 7 -18.71 -6.27 6.26
CA THR A 7 -18.35 -7.62 6.75
C THR A 7 -18.55 -8.68 5.66
N ARG A 8 -19.66 -8.63 4.92
CA ARG A 8 -19.91 -9.52 3.78
C ARG A 8 -18.88 -9.34 2.67
N LEU A 9 -18.52 -8.10 2.35
CA LEU A 9 -17.50 -7.81 1.34
C LEU A 9 -16.13 -8.37 1.76
N LEU A 10 -15.69 -8.12 2.98
CA LEU A 10 -14.41 -8.67 3.49
C LEU A 10 -14.39 -10.20 3.50
N THR A 11 -15.48 -10.84 3.85
CA THR A 11 -15.61 -12.30 3.82
C THR A 11 -15.43 -12.83 2.39
N ARG A 12 -16.05 -12.20 1.40
CA ARG A 12 -15.89 -12.56 -0.01
C ARG A 12 -14.47 -12.33 -0.51
N VAL A 13 -13.83 -11.21 -0.14
CA VAL A 13 -12.43 -10.92 -0.47
C VAL A 13 -11.51 -12.00 0.10
N ARG A 14 -11.67 -12.33 1.38
CA ARG A 14 -10.83 -13.33 2.08
C ARG A 14 -11.02 -14.75 1.55
N ALA A 15 -12.19 -15.06 1.02
CA ALA A 15 -12.51 -16.34 0.38
C ALA A 15 -12.10 -16.40 -1.11
N CYS A 16 -11.52 -15.34 -1.67
CA CYS A 16 -11.15 -15.29 -3.08
C CYS A 16 -10.06 -16.30 -3.43
N ALA A 17 -10.36 -17.20 -4.35
CA ALA A 17 -9.46 -18.23 -4.87
C ALA A 17 -9.29 -18.13 -6.40
N ALA A 18 -9.45 -16.96 -7.01
CA ALA A 18 -9.49 -16.78 -8.46
C ALA A 18 -8.12 -16.92 -9.17
N CYS A 19 -7.02 -17.03 -8.42
CA CYS A 19 -5.67 -17.10 -8.97
C CYS A 19 -5.02 -18.43 -8.63
N ASP A 20 -4.36 -19.03 -9.64
CA ASP A 20 -3.44 -20.15 -9.43
C ASP A 20 -2.09 -19.58 -8.97
N LEU A 21 -1.69 -19.88 -7.73
CA LEU A 21 -0.54 -19.28 -7.07
C LEU A 21 0.35 -20.34 -6.42
N PRO A 22 1.69 -20.16 -6.40
CA PRO A 22 2.63 -21.19 -5.93
C PRO A 22 2.40 -21.70 -4.50
N LEU A 23 1.87 -20.82 -3.62
CA LEU A 23 1.55 -21.15 -2.22
C LEU A 23 0.04 -21.15 -1.95
N GLY A 24 -0.77 -21.23 -3.00
CA GLY A 24 -2.22 -21.12 -2.93
C GLY A 24 -2.73 -19.69 -2.64
N PRO A 25 -4.03 -19.47 -2.82
CA PRO A 25 -4.66 -18.19 -2.54
C PRO A 25 -4.75 -17.93 -1.02
N LYS A 26 -4.22 -16.78 -0.60
CA LYS A 26 -4.30 -16.29 0.79
C LYS A 26 -4.40 -14.77 0.75
N PRO A 27 -5.60 -14.21 0.57
CA PRO A 27 -5.79 -12.77 0.51
C PRO A 27 -5.43 -12.07 1.83
N ILE A 28 -4.51 -11.12 1.77
CA ILE A 28 -3.99 -10.37 2.90
C ILE A 28 -4.24 -8.88 2.65
N LEU A 29 -5.08 -8.29 3.48
CA LEU A 29 -5.38 -6.87 3.53
C LEU A 29 -5.82 -6.51 4.94
N SER A 30 -5.73 -5.23 5.29
CA SER A 30 -6.21 -4.70 6.56
C SER A 30 -6.92 -3.39 6.30
N ALA A 31 -8.20 -3.29 6.61
CA ALA A 31 -8.96 -2.07 6.43
C ALA A 31 -10.21 -2.04 7.29
N SER A 32 -10.66 -0.83 7.62
CA SER A 32 -11.93 -0.52 8.26
C SER A 32 -12.53 0.72 7.60
N PRO A 33 -13.86 0.88 7.54
CA PRO A 33 -14.51 2.09 7.03
C PRO A 33 -14.09 3.38 7.72
N SER A 34 -13.60 3.29 8.97
CA SER A 34 -13.09 4.43 9.74
C SER A 34 -11.65 4.82 9.43
N GLY A 35 -10.93 4.02 8.63
CA GLY A 35 -9.54 4.30 8.26
C GLY A 35 -9.38 5.66 7.58
N ARG A 36 -8.41 6.45 8.04
CA ARG A 36 -8.16 7.80 7.52
C ARG A 36 -6.96 7.88 6.58
N LEU A 37 -6.03 6.94 6.68
CA LEU A 37 -4.89 6.78 5.79
C LEU A 37 -5.05 5.48 4.99
N LEU A 38 -4.96 5.55 3.66
CA LEU A 38 -4.92 4.36 2.80
C LEU A 38 -3.52 4.14 2.27
N ILE A 39 -3.03 2.92 2.36
CA ILE A 39 -1.77 2.48 1.77
C ILE A 39 -2.08 1.45 0.68
N THR A 40 -1.74 1.78 -0.57
CA THR A 40 -1.81 0.86 -1.69
C THR A 40 -0.40 0.54 -2.17
N THR A 41 -0.08 -0.75 -2.28
CA THR A 41 1.23 -1.28 -2.68
C THR A 41 1.08 -2.41 -3.68
N GLN A 42 2.17 -3.01 -4.14
CA GLN A 42 2.12 -4.06 -5.18
C GLN A 42 1.36 -5.31 -4.72
N ALA A 43 1.93 -6.10 -3.85
CA ALA A 43 1.37 -7.35 -3.30
C ALA A 43 2.15 -7.77 -2.05
N PRO A 44 1.61 -8.66 -1.20
CA PRO A 44 2.38 -9.27 -0.12
C PRO A 44 3.56 -10.06 -0.67
N GLY A 45 4.75 -9.84 -0.13
CA GLY A 45 5.91 -10.69 -0.37
C GLY A 45 5.80 -12.02 0.41
N ARG A 46 6.74 -12.96 0.18
CA ARG A 46 6.72 -14.28 0.80
C ARG A 46 6.61 -14.24 2.33
N ARG A 47 7.40 -13.39 3.01
CA ARG A 47 7.35 -13.25 4.47
C ARG A 47 6.00 -12.72 4.97
N ALA A 48 5.42 -11.76 4.25
CA ALA A 48 4.08 -11.25 4.55
C ALA A 48 3.01 -12.34 4.38
N HIS A 49 3.14 -13.18 3.34
CA HIS A 49 2.27 -14.34 3.12
C HIS A 49 2.37 -15.34 4.28
N GLU A 50 3.57 -15.72 4.69
CA GLU A 50 3.83 -16.63 5.82
C GLU A 50 3.23 -16.08 7.11
N ALA A 51 3.48 -14.80 7.41
CA ALA A 51 2.96 -14.10 8.59
C ALA A 51 1.45 -13.82 8.55
N GLY A 52 0.80 -13.92 7.38
CA GLY A 52 -0.61 -13.54 7.21
C GLY A 52 -0.89 -12.05 7.41
N ARG A 53 0.11 -11.18 7.25
CA ARG A 53 0.02 -9.75 7.49
C ARG A 53 0.89 -8.97 6.50
N THR A 54 0.33 -7.92 5.89
CA THR A 54 1.06 -7.03 5.00
C THR A 54 2.25 -6.37 5.72
N PHE A 55 3.34 -6.15 4.99
CA PHE A 55 4.53 -5.47 5.53
C PHE A 55 5.12 -6.10 6.81
N ALA A 56 4.98 -7.42 6.99
CA ALA A 56 5.60 -8.18 8.09
C ALA A 56 7.06 -8.56 7.75
N ASP A 57 7.85 -7.60 7.29
CA ASP A 57 9.24 -7.75 6.84
C ASP A 57 10.02 -6.44 6.99
N ALA A 58 11.30 -6.46 6.60
CA ALA A 58 12.18 -5.27 6.65
C ALA A 58 11.68 -4.09 5.78
N SER A 59 10.88 -4.36 4.73
CA SER A 59 10.24 -3.29 3.96
C SER A 59 9.16 -2.60 4.79
N GLY A 60 8.44 -3.35 5.58
CA GLY A 60 7.45 -2.81 6.52
C GLY A 60 8.10 -1.99 7.64
N ASP A 61 9.23 -2.43 8.19
CA ASP A 61 9.98 -1.66 9.18
C ASP A 61 10.39 -0.30 8.60
N ARG A 62 10.92 -0.30 7.39
CA ARG A 62 11.32 0.93 6.69
C ARG A 62 10.12 1.83 6.38
N LEU A 63 9.02 1.27 5.92
CA LEU A 63 7.82 2.07 5.63
C LEU A 63 7.31 2.75 6.91
N ARG A 64 7.20 2.02 8.02
CA ARG A 64 6.81 2.60 9.31
C ARG A 64 7.73 3.74 9.74
N ALA A 65 9.05 3.56 9.61
CA ALA A 65 10.03 4.60 9.88
C ALA A 65 9.83 5.84 8.99
N TRP A 66 9.55 5.65 7.70
CA TRP A 66 9.25 6.76 6.79
C TRP A 66 7.98 7.53 7.21
N LEU A 67 6.96 6.81 7.64
CA LEU A 67 5.68 7.39 8.03
C LEU A 67 5.65 7.94 9.46
N GLY A 68 6.67 7.66 10.27
CA GLY A 68 6.70 8.03 11.69
C GLY A 68 5.65 7.29 12.53
N LEU A 69 5.28 6.08 12.12
CA LEU A 69 4.25 5.28 12.80
C LEU A 69 4.86 4.14 13.60
N THR A 70 4.34 3.91 14.82
CA THR A 70 4.62 2.69 15.58
C THR A 70 3.95 1.48 14.91
N PRO A 71 4.39 0.24 15.19
CA PRO A 71 3.69 -0.95 14.72
C PRO A 71 2.20 -0.96 15.08
N ASP A 72 1.84 -0.57 16.29
CA ASP A 72 0.46 -0.56 16.76
C ASP A 72 -0.39 0.44 15.95
N GLN A 73 0.12 1.64 15.70
CA GLN A 73 -0.55 2.63 14.87
C GLN A 73 -0.70 2.18 13.42
N PHE A 74 0.37 1.58 12.85
CA PHE A 74 0.42 1.14 11.46
C PHE A 74 -0.56 -0.01 11.17
N TYR A 75 -0.75 -0.92 12.12
CA TYR A 75 -1.62 -2.08 11.98
C TYR A 75 -3.03 -1.88 12.56
N ASP A 76 -3.32 -0.74 13.14
CA ASP A 76 -4.67 -0.36 13.54
C ASP A 76 -5.51 -0.03 12.28
N SER A 77 -6.32 -0.99 11.86
CA SER A 77 -7.15 -0.84 10.65
C SER A 77 -8.20 0.27 10.75
N THR A 78 -8.51 0.73 11.96
CA THR A 78 -9.42 1.86 12.18
C THR A 78 -8.77 3.20 11.85
N ARG A 79 -7.46 3.23 11.71
CA ARG A 79 -6.62 4.39 11.37
C ARG A 79 -5.97 4.26 10.00
N VAL A 80 -5.36 3.10 9.72
CA VAL A 80 -4.58 2.83 8.50
C VAL A 80 -5.17 1.63 7.75
N ALA A 81 -5.72 1.88 6.59
CA ALA A 81 -6.11 0.85 5.65
C ALA A 81 -4.92 0.45 4.77
N ILE A 82 -4.65 -0.85 4.63
CA ILE A 82 -3.61 -1.39 3.75
C ILE A 82 -4.28 -2.33 2.76
N ILE A 83 -4.40 -1.87 1.51
CA ILE A 83 -5.06 -2.58 0.42
C ILE A 83 -4.09 -2.68 -0.77
N PRO A 84 -3.33 -3.79 -0.90
CA PRO A 84 -2.40 -4.00 -2.00
C PRO A 84 -3.11 -4.14 -3.35
N MET A 85 -2.41 -3.91 -4.48
CA MET A 85 -2.90 -4.15 -5.84
C MET A 85 -3.25 -5.62 -6.09
N GLY A 86 -2.51 -6.55 -5.48
CA GLY A 86 -2.86 -7.96 -5.36
C GLY A 86 -2.83 -8.38 -3.90
N PHE A 87 -3.82 -9.15 -3.48
CA PHE A 87 -3.98 -9.52 -2.07
C PHE A 87 -3.19 -10.76 -1.66
N CYS A 88 -2.72 -11.54 -2.62
CA CYS A 88 -1.97 -12.77 -2.38
C CYS A 88 -0.53 -12.61 -2.85
N TYR A 89 0.37 -13.42 -2.26
CA TYR A 89 1.74 -13.55 -2.75
C TYR A 89 1.76 -14.18 -4.15
N PRO A 90 2.27 -13.48 -5.17
CA PRO A 90 2.19 -13.96 -6.56
C PRO A 90 3.31 -14.93 -6.96
N GLY A 91 4.30 -15.12 -6.09
CA GLY A 91 5.52 -15.87 -6.40
C GLY A 91 6.72 -14.95 -6.63
N THR A 92 7.88 -15.59 -6.84
CA THR A 92 9.16 -14.91 -7.10
C THR A 92 9.71 -15.40 -8.46
N VAL A 93 10.27 -14.48 -9.24
CA VAL A 93 10.95 -14.85 -10.50
C VAL A 93 12.31 -15.45 -10.23
N GLU A 94 12.82 -16.26 -11.15
CA GLU A 94 14.19 -16.75 -11.13
C GLU A 94 15.17 -15.57 -11.11
N GLY A 95 16.18 -15.61 -10.24
CA GLY A 95 17.08 -14.47 -10.01
C GLY A 95 16.59 -13.44 -9.00
N GLY A 96 15.41 -13.61 -8.44
CA GLY A 96 14.85 -12.79 -7.35
C GLY A 96 13.99 -11.62 -7.79
N GLY A 97 13.06 -11.27 -6.97
CA GLY A 97 12.02 -10.27 -7.19
C GLY A 97 10.64 -10.92 -7.28
N ASP A 98 9.64 -10.22 -6.80
CA ASP A 98 8.27 -10.75 -6.81
C ASP A 98 7.64 -10.59 -8.20
N ILE A 99 6.85 -11.58 -8.59
CA ILE A 99 5.99 -11.54 -9.78
C ILE A 99 4.95 -10.42 -9.58
N LEU A 100 4.56 -9.76 -10.67
CA LEU A 100 3.47 -8.77 -10.59
C LEU A 100 2.15 -9.48 -10.28
N PRO A 101 1.31 -8.91 -9.42
CA PRO A 101 -0.01 -9.48 -9.14
C PRO A 101 -0.91 -9.41 -10.37
N ALA A 102 -1.84 -10.34 -10.46
CA ALA A 102 -2.84 -10.34 -11.53
C ALA A 102 -3.69 -9.05 -11.47
N ALA A 103 -3.78 -8.32 -12.57
CA ALA A 103 -4.53 -7.07 -12.67
C ALA A 103 -6.01 -7.23 -12.29
N ARG A 104 -6.60 -8.41 -12.52
CA ARG A 104 -7.98 -8.74 -12.11
C ARG A 104 -8.23 -8.58 -10.62
N CYS A 105 -7.20 -8.72 -9.76
CA CYS A 105 -7.40 -8.60 -8.31
C CYS A 105 -7.86 -7.19 -7.94
N SER A 106 -7.10 -6.16 -8.31
CA SER A 106 -7.49 -4.77 -8.07
C SER A 106 -8.75 -4.37 -8.87
N ALA A 107 -8.89 -4.86 -10.11
CA ALA A 107 -10.07 -4.59 -10.94
C ALA A 107 -11.37 -5.09 -10.31
N THR A 108 -11.34 -6.24 -9.64
CA THR A 108 -12.52 -6.83 -9.00
C THR A 108 -12.83 -6.20 -7.64
N TRP A 109 -11.79 -5.94 -6.84
CA TRP A 109 -12.00 -5.70 -5.41
C TRP A 109 -11.78 -4.25 -4.95
N HIS A 110 -10.97 -3.45 -5.66
CA HIS A 110 -10.64 -2.12 -5.16
C HIS A 110 -11.84 -1.17 -5.16
N ALA A 111 -12.61 -1.10 -6.25
CA ALA A 111 -13.76 -0.21 -6.30
C ALA A 111 -14.79 -0.51 -5.20
N PRO A 112 -15.23 -1.77 -4.99
CA PRO A 112 -16.11 -2.10 -3.86
C PRO A 112 -15.51 -1.77 -2.49
N LEU A 113 -14.22 -2.06 -2.26
CA LEU A 113 -13.57 -1.77 -0.98
C LEU A 113 -13.46 -0.26 -0.74
N PHE A 114 -13.00 0.50 -1.73
CA PHE A 114 -12.81 1.94 -1.62
C PHE A 114 -14.12 2.70 -1.41
N ALA A 115 -15.23 2.20 -1.96
CA ALA A 115 -16.55 2.78 -1.72
C ALA A 115 -16.95 2.81 -0.23
N HIS A 116 -16.39 1.91 0.59
CA HIS A 116 -16.61 1.90 2.04
C HIS A 116 -15.61 2.80 2.81
N LEU A 117 -14.49 3.19 2.21
CA LEU A 117 -13.44 3.96 2.88
C LEU A 117 -13.68 5.47 2.79
N THR A 118 -14.85 5.93 3.20
CA THR A 118 -15.29 7.33 3.06
C THR A 118 -14.55 8.31 3.97
N GLN A 119 -13.79 7.80 4.96
CA GLN A 119 -13.04 8.62 5.90
C GLN A 119 -11.58 8.84 5.49
N VAL A 120 -11.12 8.21 4.41
CA VAL A 120 -9.75 8.37 3.91
C VAL A 120 -9.48 9.83 3.54
N LYS A 121 -8.41 10.38 4.10
CA LYS A 121 -7.92 11.75 3.87
C LYS A 121 -6.68 11.82 3.01
N LEU A 122 -5.90 10.74 2.97
CA LEU A 122 -4.68 10.63 2.20
C LEU A 122 -4.46 9.19 1.75
N THR A 123 -4.07 9.01 0.50
CA THR A 123 -3.69 7.71 -0.07
C THR A 123 -2.20 7.69 -0.40
N LEU A 124 -1.46 6.76 0.20
CA LEU A 124 -0.06 6.51 -0.11
C LEU A 124 0.05 5.45 -1.22
N LEU A 125 0.65 5.82 -2.34
CA LEU A 125 0.84 4.95 -3.51
C LEU A 125 2.28 4.43 -3.51
N VAL A 126 2.48 3.26 -2.90
CA VAL A 126 3.79 2.68 -2.63
C VAL A 126 4.24 1.80 -3.79
N GLY A 127 5.20 2.31 -4.56
CA GLY A 127 5.77 1.65 -5.74
C GLY A 127 4.99 1.91 -7.03
N ARG A 128 5.66 1.62 -8.14
CA ARG A 128 5.23 1.98 -9.50
C ARG A 128 3.82 1.51 -9.88
N LEU A 129 3.46 0.28 -9.51
CA LEU A 129 2.18 -0.30 -9.91
C LEU A 129 0.98 0.47 -9.34
N ALA A 130 1.04 0.85 -8.06
CA ALA A 130 0.00 1.65 -7.43
C ALA A 130 -0.06 3.07 -8.01
N GLN A 131 1.09 3.68 -8.27
CA GLN A 131 1.20 5.01 -8.88
C GLN A 131 0.59 5.03 -10.28
N GLN A 132 0.93 4.08 -11.14
CA GLN A 132 0.38 3.99 -12.50
C GLN A 132 -1.13 3.80 -12.51
N ARG A 133 -1.68 3.16 -11.49
CA ARG A 133 -3.11 2.86 -11.43
C ARG A 133 -3.95 4.00 -10.90
N TYR A 134 -3.41 4.80 -9.98
CA TYR A 134 -4.22 5.74 -9.20
C TYR A 134 -3.81 7.21 -9.29
N LEU A 135 -2.59 7.54 -9.74
CA LEU A 135 -2.27 8.95 -9.98
C LEU A 135 -3.09 9.47 -11.18
N PRO A 136 -3.62 10.68 -11.10
CA PRO A 136 -4.37 11.30 -12.20
C PRO A 136 -3.53 11.47 -13.47
N ASP A 137 -2.24 11.80 -13.30
CA ASP A 137 -1.24 11.94 -14.36
C ASP A 137 0.05 11.25 -13.89
N PRO A 138 0.19 9.93 -14.09
CA PRO A 138 1.39 9.22 -13.64
C PRO A 138 2.59 9.65 -14.51
N ARG A 139 3.52 10.38 -13.87
CA ARG A 139 4.78 10.80 -14.51
C ARG A 139 5.55 9.60 -15.08
N GLY A 140 6.43 9.85 -16.04
CA GLY A 140 7.14 8.83 -16.81
C GLY A 140 7.81 7.72 -15.99
N SER A 141 8.52 8.05 -14.92
CA SER A 141 9.17 7.10 -14.00
C SER A 141 8.63 7.19 -12.57
N MET A 142 8.92 6.18 -11.75
CA MET A 142 8.63 6.22 -10.31
C MET A 142 9.33 7.40 -9.64
N SER A 143 10.57 7.68 -10.03
CA SER A 143 11.36 8.79 -9.45
C SER A 143 10.75 10.15 -9.75
N GLU A 144 10.28 10.36 -10.98
CA GLU A 144 9.61 11.60 -11.38
C GLU A 144 8.28 11.79 -10.65
N ALA A 145 7.48 10.72 -10.52
CA ALA A 145 6.25 10.78 -9.75
C ALA A 145 6.52 11.14 -8.29
N VAL A 146 7.54 10.51 -7.66
CA VAL A 146 7.90 10.82 -6.27
C VAL A 146 8.48 12.24 -6.13
N ALA A 147 9.27 12.73 -7.09
CA ALA A 147 9.79 14.09 -7.07
C ALA A 147 8.70 15.16 -7.18
N SER A 148 7.61 14.83 -7.89
CA SER A 148 6.44 15.71 -8.05
C SER A 148 5.34 15.49 -7.01
N TRP A 149 5.66 14.89 -5.85
CA TRP A 149 4.67 14.50 -4.85
C TRP A 149 3.71 15.61 -4.41
N ARG A 150 4.16 16.85 -4.42
CA ARG A 150 3.34 18.01 -4.05
C ARG A 150 2.18 18.27 -5.02
N ASP A 151 2.34 17.88 -6.29
CA ASP A 151 1.34 18.08 -7.34
C ASP A 151 0.11 17.17 -7.14
N TYR A 152 0.26 16.10 -6.35
CA TYR A 152 -0.80 15.12 -6.09
C TYR A 152 -1.52 15.33 -4.75
N LEU A 153 -1.08 16.31 -3.96
CA LEU A 153 -1.75 16.66 -2.70
C LEU A 153 -3.10 17.34 -2.95
N PRO A 154 -4.04 17.23 -2.02
CA PRO A 154 -3.97 16.51 -0.73
C PRO A 154 -4.33 15.02 -0.83
N GLU A 155 -4.72 14.50 -1.98
CA GLU A 155 -5.33 13.17 -2.13
C GLU A 155 -4.31 12.04 -2.15
N TYR A 156 -3.17 12.26 -2.81
CA TYR A 156 -2.17 11.22 -3.04
C TYR A 156 -0.75 11.66 -2.65
N VAL A 157 0.01 10.69 -2.16
CA VAL A 157 1.48 10.80 -2.03
C VAL A 157 2.11 9.55 -2.64
N PRO A 158 2.82 9.69 -3.78
CA PRO A 158 3.60 8.60 -4.35
C PRO A 158 4.86 8.35 -3.52
N LEU A 159 5.12 7.10 -3.19
CA LEU A 159 6.32 6.67 -2.47
C LEU A 159 7.06 5.60 -3.28
N PRO A 160 8.39 5.54 -3.21
CA PRO A 160 9.13 4.40 -3.73
C PRO A 160 8.78 3.15 -2.92
N HIS A 161 8.95 1.96 -3.49
CA HIS A 161 8.79 0.74 -2.71
C HIS A 161 9.89 0.66 -1.64
N PRO A 162 9.57 0.41 -0.35
CA PRO A 162 10.53 0.46 0.76
C PRO A 162 11.46 -0.77 0.81
N SER A 163 11.92 -1.27 -0.33
CA SER A 163 12.87 -2.36 -0.45
C SER A 163 14.31 -1.89 -0.21
N TRP A 164 15.23 -2.84 -0.04
CA TRP A 164 16.65 -2.52 0.07
C TRP A 164 17.20 -1.79 -1.16
N ARG A 165 16.63 -2.04 -2.36
CA ARG A 165 17.02 -1.37 -3.61
C ARG A 165 16.82 0.14 -3.57
N THR A 166 15.85 0.61 -2.78
CA THR A 166 15.53 2.03 -2.63
C THR A 166 16.59 2.80 -1.83
N LEU A 167 17.44 2.12 -1.04
CA LEU A 167 18.52 2.77 -0.30
C LEU A 167 19.50 3.51 -1.23
N GLY A 168 19.87 2.90 -2.35
CA GLY A 168 20.75 3.54 -3.34
C GLY A 168 20.05 4.71 -4.05
N TRP A 169 18.76 4.62 -4.27
CA TRP A 169 17.96 5.68 -4.84
C TRP A 169 17.83 6.87 -3.85
N ALA A 170 17.52 6.62 -2.59
CA ALA A 170 17.38 7.66 -1.57
C ALA A 170 18.66 8.47 -1.40
N ARG A 171 19.83 7.82 -1.39
CA ARG A 171 21.12 8.51 -1.35
C ARG A 171 21.37 9.48 -2.54
N LYS A 172 20.78 9.17 -3.71
CA LYS A 172 20.86 10.04 -4.90
C LYS A 172 19.78 11.13 -4.91
N ASN A 173 18.83 11.06 -4.00
CA ASN A 173 17.68 11.95 -3.88
C ASN A 173 17.51 12.40 -2.42
N PRO A 174 18.45 13.20 -1.86
CA PRO A 174 18.44 13.56 -0.44
C PRO A 174 17.18 14.33 -0.03
N TRP A 175 16.56 15.09 -0.94
CA TRP A 175 15.28 15.77 -0.71
C TRP A 175 14.17 14.82 -0.24
N PHE A 176 14.26 13.52 -0.56
CA PHE A 176 13.29 12.53 -0.11
C PHE A 176 13.30 12.40 1.42
N GLU A 177 14.47 12.29 2.04
CA GLU A 177 14.61 12.17 3.50
C GLU A 177 14.58 13.55 4.19
N ASP A 178 15.12 14.58 3.57
CA ASP A 178 15.30 15.91 4.17
C ASP A 178 14.04 16.80 4.08
N GLU A 179 13.22 16.64 3.02
CA GLU A 179 12.03 17.47 2.80
C GLU A 179 10.73 16.66 2.81
N MET A 180 10.66 15.60 1.97
CA MET A 180 9.41 14.89 1.75
C MET A 180 8.95 14.11 2.97
N LEU A 181 9.83 13.33 3.60
CA LEU A 181 9.44 12.52 4.76
C LEU A 181 9.05 13.34 5.99
N PRO A 182 9.71 14.46 6.34
CA PRO A 182 9.25 15.35 7.42
C PRO A 182 7.84 15.92 7.16
N ASP A 183 7.56 16.42 5.96
CA ASP A 183 6.23 16.92 5.60
C ASP A 183 5.17 15.81 5.65
N LEU A 184 5.49 14.65 5.09
CA LEU A 184 4.59 13.49 5.11
C LEU A 184 4.24 13.05 6.54
N ARG A 185 5.23 12.97 7.43
CA ARG A 185 5.01 12.64 8.86
C ARG A 185 4.10 13.65 9.55
N ALA A 186 4.31 14.93 9.31
CA ALA A 186 3.46 15.97 9.87
C ALA A 186 2.00 15.83 9.42
N ARG A 187 1.77 15.60 8.13
CA ARG A 187 0.42 15.36 7.56
C ARG A 187 -0.23 14.12 8.15
N ILE A 188 0.50 13.00 8.23
CA ILE A 188 -0.02 11.76 8.81
C ILE A 188 -0.38 11.95 10.28
N ALA A 189 0.48 12.61 11.06
CA ALA A 189 0.20 12.90 12.45
C ALA A 189 -1.08 13.73 12.63
N ASP A 190 -1.33 14.68 11.72
CA ASP A 190 -2.54 15.49 11.74
C ASP A 190 -3.80 14.72 11.35
N ILE A 191 -3.70 13.88 10.31
CA ILE A 191 -4.80 13.03 9.82
C ILE A 191 -5.22 11.99 10.89
N LEU A 192 -4.28 11.47 11.66
CA LEU A 192 -4.51 10.39 12.61
C LEU A 192 -4.82 10.87 14.07
N LYS A 193 -4.93 12.17 14.27
CA LYS A 193 -5.50 12.72 15.52
C LYS A 193 -6.99 12.38 15.62
#